data_67e6bb001584bcfc827804e290fbb2d2
#
_entry.id   67e6bb001584bcfc827804e290fbb2d2
#
_cell.length_a   1.000
_cell.length_b   1.000
_cell.length_c   1.000
_cell.angle_alpha   90.00
_cell.angle_beta   90.00
_cell.angle_gamma   90.00
#
_symmetry.space_group_name_H-M   'P 1'
#
loop_
_entity.id
_entity.type
_entity.pdbx_description
1 polymer ?
#
loop_
_entity_poly.entity_id
_entity_poly.type
_entity_poly.pdbx_seq_one_letter_code
_entity_poly.pdbx_strand_id
1 'polypeptide(L)'
;TGVPGRTALPDNGATQWRVATGPRGVTRVSYLVKRWRTFATLKGSGEFYAGGAPITLVTPSGQHAYRGRLRTAVTSSGTRVTVNDLNLESYLRGVVPLEMPALWSPAAVQAQSVAARTYASYERAHPRSSAYQICDTSSCQVYGGYDAENPASNAAVDATRGRILTSGGDPAFT
;
A
#
# COMPACT_ATOMS: atom_id res chain seq x y z
N THR A 1 12.43 -5.38 21.78
CA THR A 1 13.22 -6.35 20.99
C THR A 1 13.20 -5.83 19.56
N GLY A 2 14.29 -5.11 19.18
CA GLY A 2 14.41 -4.52 17.85
C GLY A 2 14.47 -5.63 16.79
N VAL A 3 13.58 -5.56 15.80
CA VAL A 3 13.73 -6.35 14.58
C VAL A 3 14.96 -5.80 13.85
N PRO A 4 15.93 -6.63 13.43
CA PRO A 4 17.11 -6.18 12.72
C PRO A 4 16.75 -5.28 11.53
N GLY A 5 17.41 -4.14 11.39
CA GLY A 5 17.15 -3.17 10.32
C GLY A 5 16.01 -2.19 10.59
N ARG A 6 15.30 -2.26 11.73
CA ARG A 6 14.29 -1.28 12.13
C ARG A 6 14.83 -0.33 13.19
N THR A 7 14.63 0.96 12.97
CA THR A 7 14.92 2.02 13.92
C THR A 7 13.62 2.64 14.41
N ALA A 8 13.40 2.66 15.72
CA ALA A 8 12.29 3.39 16.30
C ALA A 8 12.46 4.88 16.02
N LEU A 9 11.38 5.54 15.57
CA LEU A 9 11.40 6.99 15.43
C LEU A 9 11.36 7.63 16.82
N PRO A 10 12.20 8.64 17.08
CA PRO A 10 12.24 9.28 18.39
C PRO A 10 10.97 10.09 18.64
N ASP A 11 10.56 10.15 19.91
CA ASP A 11 9.57 11.12 20.39
C ASP A 11 10.27 12.47 20.59
N ASN A 12 10.35 13.24 19.52
CA ASN A 12 11.06 14.52 19.47
C ASN A 12 10.16 15.69 19.06
N GLY A 13 8.83 15.50 19.18
CA GLY A 13 7.83 16.49 18.75
C GLY A 13 7.72 16.65 17.24
N ALA A 14 8.18 15.67 16.46
CA ALA A 14 8.06 15.67 15.01
C ALA A 14 6.59 15.54 14.59
N THR A 15 6.14 16.47 13.75
CA THR A 15 4.79 16.48 13.20
C THR A 15 4.70 15.70 11.89
N GLN A 16 5.79 15.60 11.16
CA GLN A 16 5.87 14.89 9.88
C GLN A 16 7.26 14.25 9.70
N TRP A 17 7.26 13.16 8.93
CA TRP A 17 8.47 12.48 8.48
C TRP A 17 8.48 12.40 6.96
N ARG A 18 9.65 12.46 6.35
CA ARG A 18 9.79 12.28 4.91
C ARG A 18 11.02 11.45 4.56
N VAL A 19 10.92 10.77 3.43
CA VAL A 19 12.04 10.14 2.74
C VAL A 19 12.28 10.88 1.43
N ALA A 20 13.50 11.31 1.20
CA ALA A 20 13.90 12.04 0.00
C ALA A 20 15.23 11.52 -0.54
N THR A 21 15.49 11.71 -1.83
CA THR A 21 16.81 11.47 -2.40
C THR A 21 17.79 12.51 -1.87
N GLY A 22 18.84 12.04 -1.23
CA GLY A 22 19.97 12.86 -0.83
C GLY A 22 21.04 12.94 -1.93
N PRO A 23 22.16 13.66 -1.66
CA PRO A 23 23.31 13.67 -2.56
C PRO A 23 23.81 12.26 -2.85
N ARG A 24 24.35 12.04 -4.05
CA ARG A 24 24.91 10.74 -4.51
C ARG A 24 23.90 9.57 -4.49
N GLY A 25 22.59 9.86 -4.64
CA GLY A 25 21.55 8.82 -4.71
C GLY A 25 21.19 8.14 -3.38
N VAL A 26 21.76 8.59 -2.25
CA VAL A 26 21.37 8.06 -0.94
C VAL A 26 19.96 8.48 -0.55
N THR A 27 19.30 7.69 0.29
CA THR A 27 18.00 8.02 0.85
C THR A 27 18.18 8.79 2.15
N ARG A 28 17.62 9.99 2.22
CA ARG A 28 17.63 10.82 3.43
C ARG A 28 16.28 10.73 4.12
N VAL A 29 16.30 10.36 5.39
CA VAL A 29 15.15 10.43 6.31
C VAL A 29 15.24 11.75 7.08
N SER A 30 14.15 12.50 7.08
CA SER A 30 14.08 13.80 7.77
C SER A 30 12.76 13.92 8.52
N TYR A 31 12.73 14.76 9.53
CA TYR A 31 11.57 15.08 10.34
C TYR A 31 11.32 16.58 10.41
N LEU A 32 10.08 16.97 10.61
CA LEU A 32 9.61 18.34 10.74
C LEU A 32 9.18 18.62 12.19
N VAL A 33 9.81 19.63 12.81
CA VAL A 33 9.30 20.26 14.02
C VAL A 33 8.92 21.70 13.68
N LYS A 34 9.85 22.66 13.72
CA LYS A 34 9.67 24.02 13.17
C LYS A 34 10.25 24.14 11.76
N ARG A 35 11.23 23.30 11.46
CA ARG A 35 11.91 23.18 10.16
C ARG A 35 12.33 21.73 9.94
N TRP A 36 12.57 21.37 8.67
CA TRP A 36 13.09 20.05 8.34
C TRP A 36 14.49 19.83 8.87
N ARG A 37 14.70 18.70 9.53
CA ARG A 37 16.01 18.25 10.06
C ARG A 37 16.29 16.85 9.56
N THR A 38 17.53 16.56 9.20
CA THR A 38 17.95 15.21 8.85
C THR A 38 18.01 14.34 10.11
N PHE A 39 17.37 13.19 10.05
CA PHE A 39 17.44 12.16 11.09
C PHE A 39 18.48 11.12 10.75
N ALA A 40 18.43 10.56 9.53
CA ALA A 40 19.33 9.50 9.09
C ALA A 40 19.55 9.55 7.58
N THR A 41 20.61 8.89 7.15
CA THR A 41 20.92 8.63 5.75
C THR A 41 21.03 7.13 5.57
N LEU A 42 20.28 6.59 4.60
CA LEU A 42 20.17 5.16 4.32
C LEU A 42 20.83 4.83 2.99
N LYS A 43 21.36 3.63 2.87
CA LYS A 43 21.65 3.00 1.58
C LYS A 43 20.41 2.29 1.09
N GLY A 44 19.91 2.63 -0.12
CA GLY A 44 18.70 2.05 -0.68
C GLY A 44 17.40 2.74 -0.26
N SER A 45 16.31 1.97 -0.20
CA SER A 45 14.95 2.48 0.09
C SER A 45 14.76 2.81 1.55
N GLY A 46 13.92 3.82 1.84
CA GLY A 46 13.38 4.07 3.17
C GLY A 46 11.95 3.54 3.28
N GLU A 47 11.62 2.99 4.43
CA GLU A 47 10.31 2.43 4.74
C GLU A 47 9.82 2.96 6.08
N PHE A 48 8.51 3.28 6.16
CA PHE A 48 7.81 3.61 7.39
C PHE A 48 6.77 2.54 7.73
N TYR A 49 6.66 2.23 9.02
CA TYR A 49 5.71 1.27 9.59
C TYR A 49 5.19 1.76 10.93
N ALA A 50 3.87 1.70 11.13
CA ALA A 50 3.19 2.20 12.33
C ALA A 50 2.69 1.08 13.27
N GLY A 51 3.39 -0.07 13.33
CA GLY A 51 3.02 -1.14 14.27
C GLY A 51 1.69 -1.85 13.98
N GLY A 52 1.12 -1.66 12.79
CA GLY A 52 -0.19 -2.20 12.41
C GLY A 52 -1.29 -1.13 12.33
N ALA A 53 -1.08 0.05 12.92
CA ALA A 53 -1.95 1.20 12.70
C ALA A 53 -1.80 1.76 11.27
N PRO A 54 -2.81 2.44 10.72
CA PRO A 54 -2.70 3.15 9.45
C PRO A 54 -1.61 4.24 9.50
N ILE A 55 -0.93 4.44 8.36
CA ILE A 55 0.05 5.51 8.17
C ILE A 55 -0.56 6.56 7.25
N THR A 56 -0.51 7.83 7.65
CA THR A 56 -0.93 8.93 6.80
C THR A 56 0.20 9.38 5.86
N LEU A 57 -0.05 9.27 4.56
CA LEU A 57 0.79 9.85 3.51
C LEU A 57 0.32 11.27 3.22
N VAL A 58 1.24 12.23 3.33
CA VAL A 58 0.98 13.63 2.97
C VAL A 58 1.50 13.86 1.56
N THR A 59 0.63 14.28 0.66
CA THR A 59 0.93 14.61 -0.73
C THR A 59 0.51 16.06 -1.04
N PRO A 60 0.94 16.64 -2.17
CA PRO A 60 0.43 17.95 -2.60
C PRO A 60 -1.09 18.00 -2.81
N SER A 61 -1.72 16.86 -3.12
CA SER A 61 -3.16 16.73 -3.35
C SER A 61 -3.97 16.47 -2.07
N GLY A 62 -3.32 16.19 -0.93
CA GLY A 62 -4.00 15.92 0.32
C GLY A 62 -3.31 14.89 1.21
N GLN A 63 -4.05 14.41 2.19
CA GLN A 63 -3.61 13.39 3.13
C GLN A 63 -4.43 12.12 2.91
N HIS A 64 -3.77 10.97 2.86
CA HIS A 64 -4.39 9.67 2.65
C HIS A 64 -3.82 8.65 3.63
N ALA A 65 -4.68 7.88 4.27
CA ALA A 65 -4.27 6.84 5.21
C ALA A 65 -4.14 5.48 4.51
N TYR A 66 -3.13 4.71 4.93
CA TYR A 66 -2.81 3.39 4.35
C TYR A 66 -2.50 2.37 5.45
N ARG A 67 -2.99 1.15 5.28
CA ARG A 67 -2.52 0.01 6.08
C ARG A 67 -1.14 -0.44 5.61
N GLY A 68 -0.45 -1.22 6.44
CA GLY A 68 0.82 -1.85 6.08
C GLY A 68 1.99 -0.90 6.22
N ARG A 69 2.80 -0.78 5.17
CA ARG A 69 4.05 -0.01 5.15
C ARG A 69 4.09 0.89 3.94
N LEU A 70 4.70 2.04 4.09
CA LEU A 70 5.00 2.95 2.98
C LEU A 70 6.51 2.98 2.75
N ARG A 71 6.94 2.62 1.55
CA ARG A 71 8.35 2.70 1.15
C ARG A 71 8.56 3.51 -0.11
N THR A 72 9.77 4.00 -0.27
CA THR A 72 10.21 4.55 -1.55
C THR A 72 10.79 3.45 -2.42
N ALA A 73 10.53 3.52 -3.71
CA ALA A 73 11.16 2.67 -4.71
C ALA A 73 11.57 3.48 -5.94
N VAL A 74 12.37 2.91 -6.81
CA VAL A 74 12.77 3.51 -8.08
C VAL A 74 12.41 2.54 -9.18
N THR A 75 11.65 3.00 -10.18
CA THR A 75 11.28 2.22 -11.35
C THR A 75 12.48 2.03 -12.27
N SER A 76 12.37 1.16 -13.27
CA SER A 76 13.39 0.96 -14.29
C SER A 76 13.71 2.23 -15.10
N SER A 77 12.73 3.15 -15.20
CA SER A 77 12.92 4.48 -15.82
C SER A 77 13.64 5.48 -14.93
N GLY A 78 14.00 5.13 -13.69
CA GLY A 78 14.63 6.03 -12.73
C GLY A 78 13.64 6.91 -11.95
N THR A 79 12.33 6.76 -12.17
CA THR A 79 11.30 7.52 -11.45
C THR A 79 11.15 7.00 -10.03
N ARG A 80 11.18 7.91 -9.05
CA ARG A 80 10.90 7.57 -7.66
C ARG A 80 9.40 7.51 -7.42
N VAL A 81 8.95 6.42 -6.83
CA VAL A 81 7.56 6.19 -6.46
C VAL A 81 7.42 5.87 -4.97
N THR A 82 6.26 6.13 -4.41
CA THR A 82 5.86 5.61 -3.10
C THR A 82 5.07 4.33 -3.31
N VAL A 83 5.45 3.28 -2.61
CA VAL A 83 4.79 1.97 -2.68
C VAL A 83 4.20 1.66 -1.32
N ASN A 84 2.96 1.18 -1.33
CA ASN A 84 2.31 0.64 -0.15
C ASN A 84 2.47 -0.89 -0.14
N ASP A 85 3.23 -1.39 0.81
CA ASP A 85 3.41 -2.84 1.02
C ASP A 85 2.47 -3.32 2.12
N LEU A 86 1.53 -4.20 1.74
CA LEU A 86 0.55 -4.75 2.65
C LEU A 86 0.14 -6.16 2.22
N ASN A 87 -0.59 -6.88 3.09
CA ASN A 87 -1.15 -8.17 2.71
C ASN A 87 -2.37 -8.01 1.79
N LEU A 88 -2.65 -9.05 1.00
CA LEU A 88 -3.69 -9.06 -0.01
C LEU A 88 -5.09 -8.74 0.55
N GLU A 89 -5.45 -9.29 1.70
CA GLU A 89 -6.77 -9.03 2.30
C GLU A 89 -6.93 -7.56 2.74
N SER A 90 -5.87 -6.95 3.25
CA SER A 90 -5.86 -5.52 3.58
C SER A 90 -5.91 -4.64 2.32
N TYR A 91 -5.29 -5.05 1.23
CA TYR A 91 -5.38 -4.37 -0.06
C TYR A 91 -6.82 -4.38 -0.59
N LEU A 92 -7.49 -5.52 -0.56
CA LEU A 92 -8.86 -5.67 -1.05
C LEU A 92 -9.86 -4.79 -0.32
N ARG A 93 -9.65 -4.50 0.96
CA ARG A 93 -10.52 -3.58 1.72
C ARG A 93 -10.51 -2.16 1.16
N GLY A 94 -9.41 -1.72 0.57
CA GLY A 94 -9.29 -0.43 -0.10
C GLY A 94 -9.62 -0.46 -1.60
N VAL A 95 -9.90 -1.63 -2.19
CA VAL A 95 -10.27 -1.81 -3.60
C VAL A 95 -11.77 -2.05 -3.76
N VAL A 96 -12.30 -3.08 -3.07
CA VAL A 96 -13.67 -3.57 -3.31
C VAL A 96 -14.74 -2.46 -3.22
N PRO A 97 -14.73 -1.54 -2.24
CA PRO A 97 -15.73 -0.48 -2.15
C PRO A 97 -15.65 0.58 -3.25
N LEU A 98 -14.54 0.63 -4.00
CA LEU A 98 -14.35 1.54 -5.13
C LEU A 98 -14.75 0.91 -6.48
N GLU A 99 -14.77 -0.44 -6.55
CA GLU A 99 -15.16 -1.18 -7.74
C GLU A 99 -16.66 -1.53 -7.74
N MET A 100 -17.27 -1.64 -6.55
CA MET A 100 -18.70 -1.97 -6.39
C MET A 100 -19.29 -1.28 -5.17
N PRO A 101 -20.53 -0.73 -5.26
CA PRO A 101 -21.18 -0.14 -4.08
C PRO A 101 -21.29 -1.14 -2.93
N ALA A 102 -20.69 -0.80 -1.78
CA ALA A 102 -20.56 -1.70 -0.64
C ALA A 102 -21.91 -2.16 -0.04
N LEU A 103 -23.01 -1.44 -0.32
CA LEU A 103 -24.35 -1.72 0.16
C LEU A 103 -25.19 -2.59 -0.82
N TRP A 104 -24.61 -3.05 -1.91
CA TRP A 104 -25.26 -4.04 -2.77
C TRP A 104 -25.41 -5.37 -2.03
N SER A 105 -26.12 -6.33 -2.64
CA SER A 105 -26.34 -7.62 -1.96
C SER A 105 -25.02 -8.24 -1.52
N PRO A 106 -24.94 -8.83 -0.32
CA PRO A 106 -23.70 -9.43 0.18
C PRO A 106 -23.05 -10.42 -0.80
N ALA A 107 -23.89 -11.19 -1.54
CA ALA A 107 -23.41 -12.13 -2.55
C ALA A 107 -22.69 -11.42 -3.72
N ALA A 108 -23.18 -10.27 -4.17
CA ALA A 108 -22.54 -9.49 -5.23
C ALA A 108 -21.19 -8.93 -4.76
N VAL A 109 -21.14 -8.34 -3.55
CA VAL A 109 -19.88 -7.81 -3.00
C VAL A 109 -18.86 -8.91 -2.69
N GLN A 110 -19.33 -10.11 -2.29
CA GLN A 110 -18.47 -11.29 -2.13
C GLN A 110 -17.92 -11.76 -3.48
N ALA A 111 -18.75 -11.79 -4.55
CA ALA A 111 -18.27 -12.13 -5.88
C ALA A 111 -17.21 -11.14 -6.39
N GLN A 112 -17.42 -9.84 -6.19
CA GLN A 112 -16.43 -8.80 -6.49
C GLN A 112 -15.15 -9.00 -5.67
N SER A 113 -15.25 -9.37 -4.40
CA SER A 113 -14.09 -9.64 -3.55
C SER A 113 -13.24 -10.81 -4.08
N VAL A 114 -13.89 -11.86 -4.61
CA VAL A 114 -13.19 -12.99 -5.24
C VAL A 114 -12.56 -12.56 -6.56
N ALA A 115 -13.25 -11.81 -7.41
CA ALA A 115 -12.71 -11.30 -8.67
C ALA A 115 -11.51 -10.40 -8.44
N ALA A 116 -11.62 -9.40 -7.56
CA ALA A 116 -10.53 -8.48 -7.22
C ALA A 116 -9.32 -9.21 -6.63
N ARG A 117 -9.54 -10.21 -5.78
CA ARG A 117 -8.45 -11.04 -5.22
C ARG A 117 -7.77 -11.86 -6.29
N THR A 118 -8.53 -12.40 -7.23
CA THR A 118 -8.00 -13.19 -8.35
C THR A 118 -7.11 -12.33 -9.23
N TYR A 119 -7.59 -11.16 -9.64
CA TYR A 119 -6.82 -10.20 -10.43
C TYR A 119 -5.53 -9.77 -9.71
N ALA A 120 -5.62 -9.38 -8.44
CA ALA A 120 -4.44 -8.99 -7.67
C ALA A 120 -3.43 -10.15 -7.49
N SER A 121 -3.92 -11.39 -7.39
CA SER A 121 -3.06 -12.59 -7.35
C SER A 121 -2.38 -12.83 -8.69
N TYR A 122 -3.06 -12.61 -9.80
CA TYR A 122 -2.49 -12.68 -11.15
C TYR A 122 -1.39 -11.61 -11.34
N GLU A 123 -1.67 -10.35 -11.03
CA GLU A 123 -0.70 -9.24 -11.13
C GLU A 123 0.52 -9.46 -10.21
N ARG A 124 0.33 -10.08 -9.06
CA ARG A 124 1.44 -10.46 -8.18
C ARG A 124 2.36 -11.49 -8.81
N ALA A 125 1.80 -12.43 -9.59
CA ALA A 125 2.58 -13.42 -10.33
C ALA A 125 3.24 -12.82 -11.59
N HIS A 126 2.65 -11.72 -12.13
CA HIS A 126 3.09 -11.03 -13.35
C HIS A 126 3.31 -9.53 -13.08
N PRO A 127 4.30 -9.13 -12.26
CA PRO A 127 4.46 -7.74 -11.81
C PRO A 127 4.63 -6.78 -12.98
N ARG A 128 3.90 -5.66 -12.96
CA ARG A 128 4.01 -4.61 -13.97
C ARG A 128 5.28 -3.79 -13.88
N SER A 129 5.97 -3.85 -12.74
CA SER A 129 7.17 -3.08 -12.48
C SER A 129 8.11 -3.86 -11.56
N SER A 130 9.41 -3.62 -11.68
CA SER A 130 10.39 -4.07 -10.67
C SER A 130 10.23 -3.38 -9.31
N ALA A 131 9.50 -2.27 -9.26
CA ALA A 131 9.29 -1.47 -8.05
C ALA A 131 8.03 -1.87 -7.27
N TYR A 132 6.99 -2.36 -7.95
CA TYR A 132 5.70 -2.75 -7.37
C TYR A 132 5.01 -3.84 -8.22
N GLN A 133 4.05 -4.56 -7.66
CA GLN A 133 3.34 -5.64 -8.34
C GLN A 133 2.12 -5.14 -9.12
N ILE A 134 1.36 -4.21 -8.54
CA ILE A 134 0.12 -3.70 -9.09
C ILE A 134 0.06 -2.18 -8.92
N CYS A 135 -0.55 -1.47 -9.88
CA CYS A 135 -0.79 -0.03 -9.78
C CYS A 135 -2.10 0.25 -9.00
N ASP A 136 -2.28 1.49 -8.56
CA ASP A 136 -3.41 1.96 -7.75
C ASP A 136 -4.47 2.74 -8.55
N THR A 137 -4.40 2.67 -9.88
CA THR A 137 -5.26 3.41 -10.80
C THR A 137 -6.20 2.48 -11.59
N SER A 138 -7.10 3.05 -12.38
CA SER A 138 -8.00 2.31 -13.28
C SER A 138 -7.29 1.45 -14.34
N SER A 139 -5.98 1.65 -14.56
CA SER A 139 -5.17 0.77 -15.40
C SER A 139 -4.90 -0.61 -14.78
N CYS A 140 -5.16 -0.76 -13.48
CA CYS A 140 -5.12 -2.00 -12.72
C CYS A 140 -6.42 -2.15 -11.93
N GLN A 141 -6.38 -1.81 -10.64
CA GLN A 141 -7.54 -1.70 -9.76
C GLN A 141 -7.42 -0.40 -8.98
N VAL A 142 -8.49 0.38 -8.92
CA VAL A 142 -8.51 1.62 -8.13
C VAL A 142 -8.34 1.26 -6.65
N TYR A 143 -7.30 1.80 -6.02
CA TYR A 143 -6.98 1.56 -4.62
C TYR A 143 -6.96 2.86 -3.84
N GLY A 144 -7.90 3.01 -2.90
CA GLY A 144 -8.07 4.22 -2.10
C GLY A 144 -7.46 4.17 -0.70
N GLY A 145 -6.71 3.10 -0.37
CA GLY A 145 -6.11 2.96 0.95
C GLY A 145 -7.13 2.69 2.06
N TYR A 146 -6.76 3.09 3.29
CA TYR A 146 -7.61 2.92 4.47
C TYR A 146 -8.86 3.81 4.43
N ASP A 147 -8.74 4.99 3.84
CA ASP A 147 -9.84 5.96 3.78
C ASP A 147 -11.02 5.49 2.92
N ALA A 148 -10.78 4.56 1.99
CA ALA A 148 -11.82 3.97 1.15
C ALA A 148 -12.56 2.81 1.82
N GLU A 149 -12.09 2.26 2.93
CA GLU A 149 -12.65 1.08 3.55
C GLU A 149 -14.11 1.28 4.00
N ASN A 150 -14.93 0.25 3.79
CA ASN A 150 -16.33 0.22 4.23
C ASN A 150 -16.59 -1.07 5.01
N PRO A 151 -17.24 -1.03 6.18
CA PRO A 151 -17.52 -2.22 6.99
C PRO A 151 -18.24 -3.34 6.24
N ALA A 152 -19.22 -3.03 5.37
CA ALA A 152 -19.97 -4.03 4.62
C ALA A 152 -19.10 -4.74 3.58
N SER A 153 -18.27 -4.00 2.82
CA SER A 153 -17.31 -4.61 1.89
C SER A 153 -16.19 -5.34 2.62
N ASN A 154 -15.73 -4.84 3.78
CA ASN A 154 -14.76 -5.55 4.61
C ASN A 154 -15.30 -6.92 5.06
N ALA A 155 -16.57 -7.00 5.46
CA ALA A 155 -17.22 -8.26 5.80
C ALA A 155 -17.27 -9.24 4.62
N ALA A 156 -17.51 -8.75 3.39
CA ALA A 156 -17.49 -9.58 2.19
C ALA A 156 -16.09 -10.10 1.85
N VAL A 157 -15.06 -9.26 1.98
CA VAL A 157 -13.65 -9.66 1.83
C VAL A 157 -13.30 -10.76 2.84
N ASP A 158 -13.67 -10.59 4.10
CA ASP A 158 -13.39 -11.56 5.16
C ASP A 158 -14.15 -12.89 4.95
N ALA A 159 -15.43 -12.84 4.53
CA ALA A 159 -16.23 -14.03 4.24
C ALA A 159 -15.71 -14.86 3.05
N THR A 160 -14.95 -14.24 2.16
CA THR A 160 -14.36 -14.88 0.97
C THR A 160 -12.85 -15.04 1.06
N ARG A 161 -12.27 -14.87 2.25
CA ARG A 161 -10.82 -14.91 2.46
C ARG A 161 -10.15 -16.09 1.77
N GLY A 162 -9.09 -15.81 1.02
CA GLY A 162 -8.28 -16.80 0.32
C GLY A 162 -8.93 -17.43 -0.92
N ARG A 163 -10.18 -17.10 -1.25
CA ARG A 163 -10.85 -17.65 -2.45
C ARG A 163 -10.44 -16.86 -3.68
N ILE A 164 -9.97 -17.58 -4.71
CA ILE A 164 -9.62 -17.05 -6.04
C ILE A 164 -10.22 -17.96 -7.11
N LEU A 165 -10.34 -17.44 -8.31
CA LEU A 165 -10.62 -18.22 -9.52
C LEU A 165 -9.29 -18.68 -10.12
N THR A 166 -9.23 -19.91 -10.58
CA THR A 166 -8.05 -20.48 -11.23
C THR A 166 -8.37 -21.00 -12.62
N SER A 167 -7.39 -20.93 -13.51
CA SER A 167 -7.42 -21.54 -14.83
C SER A 167 -6.09 -22.25 -15.06
N GLY A 168 -6.12 -23.55 -15.36
CA GLY A 168 -4.90 -24.35 -15.53
C GLY A 168 -4.01 -24.46 -14.26
N GLY A 169 -4.56 -24.18 -13.07
CA GLY A 169 -3.81 -24.18 -11.80
C GLY A 169 -3.31 -22.81 -11.34
N ASP A 170 -3.29 -21.83 -12.22
CA ASP A 170 -2.84 -20.47 -11.94
C ASP A 170 -4.02 -19.52 -11.67
N PRO A 171 -3.81 -18.38 -10.98
CA PRO A 171 -4.83 -17.36 -10.87
C PRO A 171 -5.34 -16.93 -12.24
N ALA A 172 -6.67 -16.93 -12.45
CA ALA A 172 -7.26 -16.50 -13.71
C ALA A 172 -7.04 -14.98 -13.91
N PHE A 173 -6.89 -14.57 -15.16
CA PHE A 173 -7.00 -13.15 -15.51
C PHE A 173 -8.48 -12.76 -15.57
N THR A 174 -8.91 -11.81 -14.72
CA THR A 174 -10.32 -11.39 -14.55
C THR A 174 -10.50 -9.91 -14.82
#